data_449a4362010634720e15f14b070a9533
#
_entry.id   449a4362010634720e15f14b070a9533
#
_cell.length_a   1.000
_cell.length_b   1.000
_cell.length_c   1.000
_cell.angle_alpha   90.00
_cell.angle_beta   90.00
_cell.angle_gamma   90.00
#
_symmetry.space_group_name_H-M   'P 1'
#
loop_
_entity.id
_entity.type
_entity.pdbx_description
1 polymer ?
#
loop_
_entity_poly.entity_id
_entity_poly.type
_entity_poly.pdbx_seq_one_letter_code
_entity_poly.pdbx_strand_id
1 'polypeptide(L)'
;MKKIIIALDSFKGCLSSQEANKAVIDGLSAYNPSLNLQSYTMSDGGEGFTEAMCPDSIIHCHVHDALMRWTDAEFGIKDGKAIIEVAQAVGLSKIEKEQRNPLVATSYGVGELIVQAMMKGCREFIIGLGGSATSDCGLGMLRCLRHAFQTQDHKNWYDSFDTKQWRKLKVTLATDVSNPLCGPNGASYVFAPQKGASSEDVDKLERRALTFSRMAAIHQGFDMSNAAGAGAAGGLGYAFMEFMDAEVVSGA
;
A
#
# COMPACT_ATOMS: atom_id res chain seq x y z
N MET A 1 -12.69 7.62 38.39
CA MET A 1 -12.98 6.35 37.68
C MET A 1 -11.78 6.00 36.79
N LYS A 2 -11.40 4.72 36.71
CA LYS A 2 -10.36 4.28 35.76
C LYS A 2 -10.96 4.33 34.36
N LYS A 3 -10.23 4.92 33.42
CA LYS A 3 -10.55 4.93 31.98
C LYS A 3 -10.07 3.63 31.36
N ILE A 4 -10.91 2.97 30.56
CA ILE A 4 -10.56 1.79 29.78
C ILE A 4 -10.44 2.23 28.32
N ILE A 5 -9.30 1.93 27.71
CA ILE A 5 -9.04 2.20 26.30
C ILE A 5 -9.20 0.87 25.54
N ILE A 6 -9.92 0.92 24.42
CA ILE A 6 -10.18 -0.21 23.54
C ILE A 6 -9.57 0.19 22.17
N ALA A 7 -8.59 -0.57 21.73
CA ALA A 7 -7.85 -0.29 20.50
C ALA A 7 -7.47 -1.63 19.84
N LEU A 8 -8.42 -2.21 19.13
CA LEU A 8 -8.25 -3.49 18.42
C LEU A 8 -7.98 -3.22 16.94
N ASP A 9 -7.06 -3.96 16.38
CA ASP A 9 -6.90 -4.00 14.92
C ASP A 9 -8.03 -4.82 14.27
N SER A 10 -8.14 -4.78 12.96
CA SER A 10 -9.10 -5.55 12.18
C SER A 10 -8.83 -7.05 12.28
N PHE A 11 -9.90 -7.85 12.32
CA PHE A 11 -9.84 -9.30 12.14
C PHE A 11 -10.01 -9.62 10.66
N LYS A 12 -8.92 -9.74 9.95
CA LYS A 12 -8.85 -9.85 8.48
C LYS A 12 -9.91 -10.80 7.91
N GLY A 13 -10.82 -10.24 7.10
CA GLY A 13 -11.93 -10.99 6.48
C GLY A 13 -13.10 -11.33 7.43
N CYS A 14 -13.15 -10.72 8.62
CA CYS A 14 -14.21 -11.00 9.62
C CYS A 14 -14.81 -9.70 10.19
N LEU A 15 -14.02 -8.89 10.88
CA LEU A 15 -14.47 -7.65 11.52
C LEU A 15 -13.50 -6.51 11.25
N SER A 16 -14.03 -5.32 10.98
CA SER A 16 -13.23 -4.09 10.99
C SER A 16 -12.78 -3.75 12.43
N SER A 17 -11.78 -2.88 12.56
CA SER A 17 -11.35 -2.35 13.86
C SER A 17 -12.51 -1.72 14.64
N GLN A 18 -13.38 -0.95 13.95
CA GLN A 18 -14.57 -0.35 14.57
C GLN A 18 -15.56 -1.37 15.08
N GLU A 19 -15.89 -2.39 14.28
CA GLU A 19 -16.82 -3.46 14.68
C GLU A 19 -16.29 -4.26 15.87
N ALA A 20 -14.99 -4.58 15.86
CA ALA A 20 -14.34 -5.27 16.97
C ALA A 20 -14.36 -4.41 18.25
N ASN A 21 -14.00 -3.13 18.16
CA ASN A 21 -14.07 -2.19 19.28
C ASN A 21 -15.49 -2.06 19.81
N LYS A 22 -16.47 -1.93 18.92
CA LYS A 22 -17.89 -1.83 19.28
C LYS A 22 -18.36 -3.07 20.04
N ALA A 23 -18.03 -4.27 19.57
CA ALA A 23 -18.42 -5.52 20.25
C ALA A 23 -17.89 -5.58 21.68
N VAL A 24 -16.62 -5.13 21.90
CA VAL A 24 -16.03 -5.06 23.25
C VAL A 24 -16.72 -4.00 24.10
N ILE A 25 -17.02 -2.82 23.53
CA ILE A 25 -17.74 -1.75 24.23
C ILE A 25 -19.12 -2.24 24.67
N ASP A 26 -19.88 -2.87 23.78
CA ASP A 26 -21.23 -3.37 24.04
C ASP A 26 -21.20 -4.42 25.19
N GLY A 27 -20.23 -5.36 25.15
CA GLY A 27 -20.05 -6.35 26.21
C GLY A 27 -19.68 -5.75 27.57
N LEU A 28 -18.74 -4.81 27.59
CA LEU A 28 -18.31 -4.14 28.81
C LEU A 28 -19.42 -3.26 29.39
N SER A 29 -20.16 -2.54 28.54
CA SER A 29 -21.29 -1.70 28.96
C SER A 29 -22.47 -2.53 29.53
N ALA A 30 -22.72 -3.70 28.95
CA ALA A 30 -23.71 -4.64 29.47
C ALA A 30 -23.33 -5.18 30.87
N TYR A 31 -22.03 -5.41 31.09
CA TYR A 31 -21.53 -5.85 32.41
C TYR A 31 -21.59 -4.73 33.45
N ASN A 32 -21.16 -3.52 33.08
CA ASN A 32 -21.19 -2.36 33.97
C ASN A 32 -21.32 -1.05 33.16
N PRO A 33 -22.55 -0.47 33.15
CA PRO A 33 -22.82 0.78 32.38
C PRO A 33 -22.07 2.01 32.89
N SER A 34 -21.47 1.95 34.08
CA SER A 34 -20.73 3.10 34.67
C SER A 34 -19.25 3.14 34.26
N LEU A 35 -18.78 2.21 33.41
CA LEU A 35 -17.41 2.20 32.93
C LEU A 35 -17.15 3.40 32.01
N ASN A 36 -16.01 4.04 32.20
CA ASN A 36 -15.51 5.09 31.28
C ASN A 36 -14.73 4.42 30.16
N LEU A 37 -15.39 4.18 29.01
CA LEU A 37 -14.85 3.49 27.85
C LEU A 37 -14.49 4.50 26.76
N GLN A 38 -13.32 4.34 26.14
CA GLN A 38 -12.90 5.09 24.99
C GLN A 38 -12.28 4.15 23.97
N SER A 39 -12.72 4.23 22.70
CA SER A 39 -12.15 3.42 21.61
C SER A 39 -11.35 4.27 20.63
N TYR A 40 -10.38 3.61 20.01
CA TYR A 40 -9.60 4.14 18.90
C TYR A 40 -9.56 3.08 17.80
N THR A 41 -9.83 3.52 16.57
CA THR A 41 -9.61 2.69 15.39
C THR A 41 -8.12 2.53 15.16
N MET A 42 -7.68 1.29 14.97
CA MET A 42 -6.28 0.95 14.71
C MET A 42 -6.13 0.33 13.32
N SER A 43 -4.97 0.52 12.73
CA SER A 43 -4.59 -0.17 11.49
C SER A 43 -3.07 -0.26 11.39
N ASP A 44 -2.57 -1.37 10.90
CA ASP A 44 -1.16 -1.67 10.61
C ASP A 44 -0.65 -1.09 9.26
N GLY A 45 -1.42 -0.16 8.67
CA GLY A 45 -1.21 0.33 7.30
C GLY A 45 -2.00 -0.47 6.27
N GLY A 46 -2.81 -1.44 6.70
CA GLY A 46 -3.70 -2.26 5.87
C GLY A 46 -5.14 -1.74 5.84
N GLU A 47 -6.09 -2.69 5.84
CA GLU A 47 -7.52 -2.40 5.80
C GLU A 47 -7.97 -1.50 6.95
N GLY A 48 -8.71 -0.42 6.61
CA GLY A 48 -9.16 0.59 7.57
C GLY A 48 -8.13 1.67 7.90
N PHE A 49 -6.98 1.70 7.21
CA PHE A 49 -5.94 2.69 7.45
C PHE A 49 -6.43 4.12 7.21
N THR A 50 -7.14 4.35 6.09
CA THR A 50 -7.69 5.68 5.77
C THR A 50 -8.61 6.17 6.88
N GLU A 51 -9.47 5.29 7.41
CA GLU A 51 -10.40 5.62 8.48
C GLU A 51 -9.69 5.90 9.80
N ALA A 52 -8.68 5.09 10.16
CA ALA A 52 -7.89 5.28 11.39
C ALA A 52 -7.16 6.63 11.42
N MET A 53 -6.79 7.16 10.26
CA MET A 53 -6.16 8.48 10.13
C MET A 53 -7.14 9.65 10.27
N CYS A 54 -8.45 9.40 10.38
CA CYS A 54 -9.51 10.42 10.56
C CYS A 54 -9.37 11.58 9.55
N PRO A 55 -9.55 11.36 8.25
CA PRO A 55 -9.40 12.40 7.24
C PRO A 55 -10.50 13.48 7.35
N ASP A 56 -10.18 14.69 6.87
CA ASP A 56 -11.14 15.80 6.80
C ASP A 56 -12.19 15.57 5.70
N SER A 57 -11.82 14.84 4.66
CA SER A 57 -12.70 14.45 3.56
C SER A 57 -12.28 13.12 2.93
N ILE A 58 -13.27 12.41 2.40
CA ILE A 58 -13.07 11.19 1.60
C ILE A 58 -13.37 11.52 0.15
N ILE A 59 -12.50 11.09 -0.74
CA ILE A 59 -12.63 11.24 -2.19
C ILE A 59 -12.87 9.86 -2.79
N HIS A 60 -14.05 9.68 -3.39
CA HIS A 60 -14.38 8.46 -4.14
C HIS A 60 -13.91 8.60 -5.59
N CYS A 61 -13.38 7.53 -6.14
CA CYS A 61 -12.89 7.49 -7.51
C CYS A 61 -12.98 6.07 -8.10
N HIS A 62 -12.90 5.98 -9.43
CA HIS A 62 -12.78 4.72 -10.15
C HIS A 62 -11.33 4.55 -10.58
N VAL A 63 -10.76 3.38 -10.29
CA VAL A 63 -9.39 3.01 -10.64
C VAL A 63 -9.36 1.55 -11.11
N HIS A 64 -8.23 1.08 -11.61
CA HIS A 64 -8.06 -0.33 -11.92
C HIS A 64 -7.69 -1.14 -10.67
N ASP A 65 -8.29 -2.34 -10.55
CA ASP A 65 -7.86 -3.33 -9.57
C ASP A 65 -6.55 -4.01 -10.01
N ALA A 66 -6.08 -4.95 -9.20
CA ALA A 66 -4.84 -5.68 -9.49
C ALA A 66 -4.91 -6.56 -10.74
N LEU A 67 -6.10 -6.84 -11.29
CA LEU A 67 -6.34 -7.57 -12.54
C LEU A 67 -6.77 -6.65 -13.69
N MET A 68 -6.56 -5.35 -13.57
CA MET A 68 -6.92 -4.34 -14.56
C MET A 68 -8.42 -4.25 -14.87
N ARG A 69 -9.27 -4.55 -13.88
CA ARG A 69 -10.72 -4.32 -13.95
C ARG A 69 -11.05 -3.02 -13.24
N TRP A 70 -12.07 -2.30 -13.70
CA TRP A 70 -12.54 -1.10 -13.01
C TRP A 70 -13.12 -1.46 -11.64
N THR A 71 -12.73 -0.72 -10.61
CA THR A 71 -13.21 -0.85 -9.25
C THR A 71 -13.39 0.51 -8.60
N ASP A 72 -14.35 0.57 -7.69
CA ASP A 72 -14.50 1.72 -6.80
C ASP A 72 -13.41 1.68 -5.74
N ALA A 73 -12.83 2.85 -5.50
CA ALA A 73 -11.82 3.08 -4.50
C ALA A 73 -11.98 4.47 -3.88
N GLU A 74 -11.34 4.68 -2.75
CA GLU A 74 -11.34 5.96 -2.08
C GLU A 74 -9.99 6.28 -1.46
N PHE A 75 -9.76 7.56 -1.19
CA PHE A 75 -8.65 8.03 -0.37
C PHE A 75 -9.09 9.21 0.49
N GLY A 76 -8.41 9.40 1.62
CA GLY A 76 -8.64 10.52 2.51
C GLY A 76 -7.79 11.74 2.17
N ILE A 77 -8.28 12.93 2.54
CA ILE A 77 -7.46 14.14 2.59
C ILE A 77 -7.52 14.68 4.02
N LYS A 78 -6.35 14.96 4.60
CA LYS A 78 -6.19 15.56 5.92
C LYS A 78 -5.07 16.60 5.89
N ASP A 79 -5.36 17.82 6.31
CA ASP A 79 -4.37 18.91 6.31
C ASP A 79 -3.66 19.08 4.94
N GLY A 80 -4.38 18.88 3.83
CA GLY A 80 -3.84 18.95 2.47
C GLY A 80 -2.99 17.74 2.03
N LYS A 81 -2.84 16.71 2.89
CA LYS A 81 -2.12 15.47 2.60
C LYS A 81 -3.09 14.39 2.15
N ALA A 82 -2.71 13.61 1.16
CA ALA A 82 -3.47 12.45 0.75
C ALA A 82 -3.15 11.25 1.65
N ILE A 83 -4.19 10.58 2.13
CA ILE A 83 -4.09 9.33 2.89
C ILE A 83 -4.60 8.22 1.97
N ILE A 84 -3.70 7.35 1.54
CA ILE A 84 -3.99 6.29 0.56
C ILE A 84 -3.73 4.93 1.20
N GLU A 85 -4.73 4.08 1.16
CA GLU A 85 -4.62 2.67 1.45
C GLU A 85 -4.48 1.90 0.13
N VAL A 86 -3.35 1.22 -0.11
CA VAL A 86 -3.14 0.53 -1.39
C VAL A 86 -4.17 -0.56 -1.65
N ALA A 87 -4.73 -1.15 -0.60
CA ALA A 87 -5.78 -2.16 -0.69
C ALA A 87 -7.09 -1.63 -1.27
N GLN A 88 -7.34 -0.32 -1.24
CA GLN A 88 -8.49 0.30 -1.90
C GLN A 88 -8.48 0.07 -3.42
N ALA A 89 -7.31 0.06 -4.04
CA ALA A 89 -7.18 -0.29 -5.45
C ALA A 89 -6.84 -1.78 -5.62
N VAL A 90 -5.73 -2.24 -5.02
CA VAL A 90 -5.13 -3.54 -5.36
C VAL A 90 -5.21 -4.55 -4.21
N GLY A 91 -6.27 -4.47 -3.40
CA GLY A 91 -6.49 -5.31 -2.24
C GLY A 91 -6.66 -6.79 -2.58
N LEU A 92 -6.08 -7.67 -1.74
CA LEU A 92 -6.23 -9.11 -1.87
C LEU A 92 -7.68 -9.56 -1.61
N SER A 93 -8.41 -8.84 -0.77
CA SER A 93 -9.83 -9.05 -0.48
C SER A 93 -10.75 -8.75 -1.68
N LYS A 94 -10.29 -7.96 -2.66
CA LYS A 94 -11.03 -7.65 -3.89
C LYS A 94 -10.94 -8.73 -4.97
N ILE A 95 -10.10 -9.76 -4.76
CA ILE A 95 -9.85 -10.81 -5.74
C ILE A 95 -10.27 -12.15 -5.15
N GLU A 96 -11.18 -12.82 -5.86
CA GLU A 96 -11.60 -14.19 -5.53
C GLU A 96 -10.38 -15.11 -5.47
N LYS A 97 -10.39 -16.05 -4.53
CA LYS A 97 -9.23 -16.90 -4.24
C LYS A 97 -8.71 -17.64 -5.49
N GLU A 98 -9.61 -18.06 -6.35
CA GLU A 98 -9.36 -18.80 -7.59
C GLU A 98 -8.75 -17.93 -8.69
N GLN A 99 -8.91 -16.62 -8.59
CA GLN A 99 -8.38 -15.63 -9.54
C GLN A 99 -7.04 -15.01 -9.10
N ARG A 100 -6.58 -15.34 -7.90
CA ARG A 100 -5.32 -14.80 -7.37
C ARG A 100 -4.14 -15.31 -8.16
N ASN A 101 -3.40 -14.40 -8.77
CA ASN A 101 -2.19 -14.72 -9.52
C ASN A 101 -1.19 -13.55 -9.45
N PRO A 102 -0.22 -13.60 -8.54
CA PRO A 102 0.73 -12.50 -8.37
C PRO A 102 1.72 -12.33 -9.53
N LEU A 103 1.79 -13.29 -10.48
CA LEU A 103 2.59 -13.14 -11.69
C LEU A 103 2.01 -12.12 -12.68
N VAL A 104 0.70 -11.88 -12.64
CA VAL A 104 -0.02 -10.96 -13.54
C VAL A 104 -0.64 -9.77 -12.81
N ALA A 105 -0.82 -9.88 -11.49
CA ALA A 105 -1.34 -8.80 -10.68
C ALA A 105 -0.45 -7.55 -10.77
N THR A 106 -1.07 -6.39 -10.93
CA THR A 106 -0.38 -5.12 -11.14
C THR A 106 -0.77 -4.06 -10.12
N SER A 107 0.18 -3.25 -9.73
CA SER A 107 -0.01 -2.09 -8.85
C SER A 107 -0.49 -0.82 -9.59
N TYR A 108 -0.96 -0.92 -10.83
CA TYR A 108 -1.34 0.22 -11.67
C TYR A 108 -2.36 1.16 -11.00
N GLY A 109 -3.40 0.62 -10.39
CA GLY A 109 -4.43 1.40 -9.70
C GLY A 109 -3.93 2.23 -8.51
N VAL A 110 -2.82 1.81 -7.88
CA VAL A 110 -2.16 2.63 -6.84
C VAL A 110 -1.62 3.92 -7.45
N GLY A 111 -1.02 3.83 -8.65
CA GLY A 111 -0.61 5.01 -9.41
C GLY A 111 -1.78 5.94 -9.75
N GLU A 112 -2.94 5.36 -10.12
CA GLU A 112 -4.14 6.15 -10.39
C GLU A 112 -4.66 6.88 -9.14
N LEU A 113 -4.65 6.25 -7.96
CA LEU A 113 -4.98 6.93 -6.70
C LEU A 113 -4.07 8.13 -6.43
N ILE A 114 -2.76 7.97 -6.65
CA ILE A 114 -1.79 9.05 -6.49
C ILE A 114 -2.10 10.19 -7.47
N VAL A 115 -2.35 9.87 -8.74
CA VAL A 115 -2.69 10.88 -9.78
C VAL A 115 -3.98 11.61 -9.41
N GLN A 116 -5.02 10.90 -8.97
CA GLN A 116 -6.27 11.52 -8.52
C GLN A 116 -6.05 12.48 -7.34
N ALA A 117 -5.25 12.08 -6.36
CA ALA A 117 -4.92 12.94 -5.23
C ALA A 117 -4.10 14.18 -5.66
N MET A 118 -3.19 14.02 -6.61
CA MET A 118 -2.45 15.15 -7.19
C MET A 118 -3.37 16.13 -7.94
N MET A 119 -4.39 15.63 -8.65
CA MET A 119 -5.40 16.46 -9.30
C MET A 119 -6.24 17.25 -8.29
N LYS A 120 -6.38 16.74 -7.05
CA LYS A 120 -6.97 17.48 -5.91
C LYS A 120 -6.02 18.47 -5.23
N GLY A 121 -4.78 18.58 -5.73
CA GLY A 121 -3.77 19.52 -5.22
C GLY A 121 -2.82 18.92 -4.18
N CYS A 122 -2.98 17.66 -3.77
CA CYS A 122 -2.08 17.03 -2.81
C CYS A 122 -0.65 16.88 -3.37
N ARG A 123 0.34 17.09 -2.52
CA ARG A 123 1.77 16.90 -2.82
C ARG A 123 2.48 16.13 -1.70
N GLU A 124 1.82 15.92 -0.58
CA GLU A 124 2.24 15.07 0.52
C GLU A 124 1.30 13.88 0.61
N PHE A 125 1.86 12.69 0.84
CA PHE A 125 1.15 11.42 0.82
C PHE A 125 1.52 10.61 2.06
N ILE A 126 0.52 10.01 2.70
CA ILE A 126 0.68 8.97 3.71
C ILE A 126 0.04 7.73 3.12
N ILE A 127 0.86 6.68 2.90
CA ILE A 127 0.44 5.49 2.15
C ILE A 127 0.55 4.25 3.03
N GLY A 128 -0.58 3.63 3.30
CA GLY A 128 -0.65 2.35 3.99
C GLY A 128 -0.40 1.19 3.02
N LEU A 129 0.58 0.34 3.32
CA LEU A 129 1.06 -0.73 2.44
C LEU A 129 0.49 -2.12 2.74
N GLY A 130 -0.49 -2.25 3.61
CA GLY A 130 -1.08 -3.55 3.96
C GLY A 130 -2.05 -4.10 2.91
N GLY A 131 -2.32 -5.40 2.97
CA GLY A 131 -3.43 -6.06 2.26
C GLY A 131 -3.33 -6.19 0.74
N SER A 132 -2.19 -5.90 0.10
CA SER A 132 -2.06 -5.92 -1.37
C SER A 132 -2.07 -7.32 -2.00
N ALA A 133 -2.61 -7.45 -3.22
CA ALA A 133 -2.59 -8.65 -4.04
C ALA A 133 -1.37 -8.73 -4.98
N THR A 134 -0.58 -7.67 -5.10
CA THR A 134 0.46 -7.51 -6.11
C THR A 134 1.83 -8.00 -5.65
N SER A 135 2.68 -8.41 -6.60
CA SER A 135 4.10 -8.75 -6.41
C SER A 135 4.91 -8.29 -7.63
N ASP A 136 4.60 -7.07 -8.12
CA ASP A 136 5.20 -6.49 -9.32
C ASP A 136 6.29 -5.45 -9.03
N CYS A 137 6.77 -5.38 -7.79
CA CYS A 137 7.77 -4.41 -7.34
C CYS A 137 7.35 -2.95 -7.59
N GLY A 138 6.05 -2.65 -7.62
CA GLY A 138 5.52 -1.33 -7.92
C GLY A 138 5.57 -0.91 -9.38
N LEU A 139 5.93 -1.81 -10.30
CA LEU A 139 6.08 -1.50 -11.73
C LEU A 139 4.79 -0.96 -12.35
N GLY A 140 3.63 -1.48 -11.96
CA GLY A 140 2.35 -0.97 -12.43
C GLY A 140 2.14 0.48 -12.04
N MET A 141 2.36 0.81 -10.76
CA MET A 141 2.28 2.17 -10.24
C MET A 141 3.21 3.12 -10.99
N LEU A 142 4.49 2.74 -11.16
CA LEU A 142 5.47 3.55 -11.90
C LEU A 142 5.05 3.78 -13.36
N ARG A 143 4.45 2.78 -14.02
CA ARG A 143 3.89 2.93 -15.37
C ARG A 143 2.74 3.92 -15.42
N CYS A 144 1.81 3.86 -14.46
CA CYS A 144 0.70 4.80 -14.37
C CYS A 144 1.20 6.23 -14.19
N LEU A 145 2.10 6.46 -13.23
CA LEU A 145 2.68 7.77 -12.97
C LEU A 145 3.41 8.31 -14.19
N ARG A 146 4.17 7.45 -14.87
CA ARG A 146 4.83 7.82 -16.11
C ARG A 146 3.82 8.30 -17.15
N HIS A 147 2.73 7.56 -17.39
CA HIS A 147 1.69 7.97 -18.34
C HIS A 147 1.06 9.32 -17.99
N ALA A 148 0.84 9.58 -16.70
CA ALA A 148 0.25 10.84 -16.23
C ALA A 148 1.19 12.04 -16.40
N PHE A 149 2.51 11.82 -16.33
CA PHE A 149 3.52 12.87 -16.40
C PHE A 149 4.22 12.97 -17.76
N GLN A 150 3.87 12.14 -18.76
CA GLN A 150 4.50 12.20 -20.08
C GLN A 150 4.21 13.53 -20.77
N THR A 151 5.29 14.31 -20.95
CA THR A 151 5.45 15.20 -22.10
C THR A 151 5.94 14.35 -23.28
N GLN A 152 5.46 14.63 -24.49
CA GLN A 152 5.43 13.77 -25.68
C GLN A 152 6.77 13.29 -26.30
N ASP A 153 7.94 13.41 -25.65
CA ASP A 153 9.25 13.33 -26.36
C ASP A 153 10.19 12.17 -26.00
N HIS A 154 9.77 11.13 -25.26
CA HIS A 154 10.72 10.08 -24.86
C HIS A 154 10.55 8.76 -25.63
N LYS A 155 11.59 8.41 -26.44
CA LYS A 155 11.63 7.21 -27.28
C LYS A 155 11.89 5.90 -26.55
N ASN A 156 12.47 5.94 -25.34
CA ASN A 156 12.80 4.74 -24.57
C ASN A 156 12.14 4.79 -23.19
N TRP A 157 11.54 3.67 -22.75
CA TRP A 157 10.88 3.58 -21.45
C TRP A 157 11.83 3.76 -20.25
N TYR A 158 13.13 3.46 -20.41
CA TYR A 158 14.18 3.70 -19.41
C TYR A 158 14.55 5.18 -19.28
N ASP A 159 14.60 5.92 -20.39
CA ASP A 159 14.97 7.34 -20.40
C ASP A 159 13.86 8.24 -19.84
N SER A 160 12.65 7.70 -19.70
CA SER A 160 11.46 8.44 -19.28
C SER A 160 11.16 8.35 -17.78
N PHE A 161 11.98 7.68 -16.98
CA PHE A 161 11.93 7.78 -15.54
C PHE A 161 12.55 9.11 -15.08
N ASP A 162 11.95 10.24 -15.47
CA ASP A 162 12.30 11.52 -14.84
C ASP A 162 11.74 11.55 -13.41
N THR A 163 12.47 10.86 -12.54
CA THR A 163 12.19 10.80 -11.11
C THR A 163 12.24 12.16 -10.42
N LYS A 164 12.80 13.18 -11.08
CA LYS A 164 12.89 14.53 -10.51
C LYS A 164 11.54 15.13 -10.17
N GLN A 165 10.48 14.79 -10.90
CA GLN A 165 9.13 15.24 -10.59
C GLN A 165 8.51 14.44 -9.45
N TRP A 166 8.77 13.12 -9.40
CA TRP A 166 8.23 12.25 -8.36
C TRP A 166 8.91 12.48 -7.02
N ARG A 167 10.21 12.79 -7.00
CA ARG A 167 10.98 13.18 -5.80
C ARG A 167 10.56 14.51 -5.21
N LYS A 168 9.74 15.32 -5.90
CA LYS A 168 9.10 16.51 -5.33
C LYS A 168 7.87 16.16 -4.49
N LEU A 169 7.35 14.95 -4.60
CA LEU A 169 6.28 14.45 -3.74
C LEU A 169 6.89 13.99 -2.43
N LYS A 170 6.32 14.42 -1.33
CA LYS A 170 6.70 13.92 -0.02
C LYS A 170 5.86 12.70 0.30
N VAL A 171 6.49 11.54 0.42
CA VAL A 171 5.82 10.26 0.64
C VAL A 171 6.27 9.66 1.96
N THR A 172 5.30 9.35 2.81
CA THR A 172 5.49 8.59 4.05
C THR A 172 4.76 7.26 3.92
N LEU A 173 5.47 6.16 4.13
CA LEU A 173 4.93 4.81 4.05
C LEU A 173 4.61 4.30 5.46
N ALA A 174 3.37 3.92 5.69
CA ALA A 174 2.93 3.30 6.93
C ALA A 174 2.92 1.77 6.73
N THR A 175 3.79 1.07 7.45
CA THR A 175 3.89 -0.40 7.45
C THR A 175 4.64 -0.88 8.68
N ASP A 176 4.30 -2.05 9.17
CA ASP A 176 5.02 -2.79 10.22
C ASP A 176 5.95 -3.88 9.64
N VAL A 177 5.92 -4.05 8.31
CA VAL A 177 6.76 -5.00 7.58
C VAL A 177 8.17 -4.46 7.44
N SER A 178 9.16 -5.22 7.90
CA SER A 178 10.60 -4.89 7.78
C SER A 178 11.34 -5.70 6.71
N ASN A 179 10.65 -6.56 5.98
CA ASN A 179 11.24 -7.45 4.99
C ASN A 179 11.91 -6.67 3.85
N PRO A 180 13.10 -7.11 3.37
CA PRO A 180 13.71 -6.58 2.16
C PRO A 180 12.91 -6.96 0.90
N LEU A 181 13.26 -6.40 -0.24
CA LEU A 181 12.63 -6.75 -1.51
C LEU A 181 12.94 -8.19 -1.91
N CYS A 182 14.20 -8.59 -1.84
CA CYS A 182 14.72 -9.86 -2.34
C CYS A 182 15.38 -10.71 -1.25
N GLY A 183 15.65 -11.97 -1.57
CA GLY A 183 16.31 -12.94 -0.69
C GLY A 183 15.32 -13.80 0.10
N PRO A 184 15.83 -14.72 0.96
CA PRO A 184 14.99 -15.70 1.67
C PRO A 184 13.88 -15.09 2.52
N ASN A 185 14.10 -13.87 3.04
CA ASN A 185 13.13 -13.09 3.80
C ASN A 185 12.48 -11.99 2.94
N GLY A 186 12.63 -12.03 1.62
CA GLY A 186 12.14 -11.03 0.68
C GLY A 186 10.65 -11.16 0.37
N ALA A 187 10.15 -10.17 -0.35
CA ALA A 187 8.74 -10.06 -0.70
C ALA A 187 8.17 -11.32 -1.35
N SER A 188 8.92 -11.93 -2.27
CA SER A 188 8.46 -13.07 -3.06
C SER A 188 8.28 -14.31 -2.18
N TYR A 189 9.28 -14.66 -1.37
CA TYR A 189 9.24 -15.86 -0.53
C TYR A 189 8.25 -15.75 0.63
N VAL A 190 8.15 -14.56 1.25
CA VAL A 190 7.32 -14.38 2.44
C VAL A 190 5.85 -14.12 2.11
N PHE A 191 5.57 -13.31 1.09
CA PHE A 191 4.21 -12.79 0.87
C PHE A 191 3.52 -13.32 -0.39
N ALA A 192 4.24 -13.83 -1.41
CA ALA A 192 3.60 -14.27 -2.64
C ALA A 192 2.75 -15.54 -2.49
N PRO A 193 3.07 -16.51 -1.60
CA PRO A 193 2.24 -17.71 -1.43
C PRO A 193 0.79 -17.39 -1.02
N GLN A 194 0.56 -16.46 -0.08
CA GLN A 194 -0.79 -16.06 0.32
C GLN A 194 -1.57 -15.35 -0.80
N LYS A 195 -0.87 -14.85 -1.82
CA LYS A 195 -1.44 -14.21 -3.02
C LYS A 195 -1.69 -15.21 -4.15
N GLY A 196 -1.48 -16.51 -3.92
CA GLY A 196 -1.75 -17.58 -4.86
C GLY A 196 -0.54 -18.08 -5.65
N ALA A 197 0.69 -17.68 -5.29
CA ALA A 197 1.90 -18.17 -5.95
C ALA A 197 2.21 -19.64 -5.57
N SER A 198 2.50 -20.46 -6.56
CA SER A 198 3.18 -21.75 -6.37
C SER A 198 4.67 -21.52 -6.04
N SER A 199 5.37 -22.57 -5.60
CA SER A 199 6.82 -22.47 -5.37
C SER A 199 7.60 -22.05 -6.63
N GLU A 200 7.20 -22.54 -7.80
CA GLU A 200 7.80 -22.14 -9.08
C GLU A 200 7.53 -20.66 -9.40
N ASP A 201 6.33 -20.17 -9.07
CA ASP A 201 5.98 -18.76 -9.28
C ASP A 201 6.74 -17.83 -8.34
N VAL A 202 6.98 -18.26 -7.10
CA VAL A 202 7.83 -17.54 -6.14
C VAL A 202 9.24 -17.33 -6.71
N ASP A 203 9.85 -18.37 -7.27
CA ASP A 203 11.17 -18.28 -7.90
C ASP A 203 11.18 -17.37 -9.14
N LYS A 204 10.09 -17.34 -9.90
CA LYS A 204 9.94 -16.41 -11.04
C LYS A 204 9.83 -14.97 -10.55
N LEU A 205 9.02 -14.72 -9.51
CA LEU A 205 8.85 -13.39 -8.91
C LEU A 205 10.17 -12.88 -8.33
N GLU A 206 10.90 -13.74 -7.62
CA GLU A 206 12.22 -13.40 -7.06
C GLU A 206 13.22 -13.00 -8.15
N ARG A 207 13.32 -13.78 -9.22
CA ARG A 207 14.19 -13.41 -10.37
C ARG A 207 13.79 -12.09 -11.02
N ARG A 208 12.47 -11.81 -11.13
CA ARG A 208 11.98 -10.52 -11.64
C ARG A 208 12.37 -9.37 -10.72
N ALA A 209 12.18 -9.53 -9.41
CA ALA A 209 12.54 -8.53 -8.40
C ALA A 209 14.04 -8.23 -8.41
N LEU A 210 14.89 -9.27 -8.41
CA LEU A 210 16.35 -9.12 -8.51
C LEU A 210 16.79 -8.42 -9.80
N THR A 211 16.17 -8.75 -10.92
CA THR A 211 16.50 -8.11 -12.20
C THR A 211 16.09 -6.65 -12.18
N PHE A 212 14.88 -6.35 -11.72
CA PHE A 212 14.37 -4.99 -11.65
C PHE A 212 15.20 -4.11 -10.71
N SER A 213 15.50 -4.58 -9.49
CA SER A 213 16.27 -3.80 -8.51
C SER A 213 17.69 -3.49 -9.01
N ARG A 214 18.37 -4.48 -9.63
CA ARG A 214 19.70 -4.25 -10.23
C ARG A 214 19.68 -3.20 -11.33
N MET A 215 18.67 -3.25 -12.19
CA MET A 215 18.53 -2.25 -13.27
C MET A 215 18.22 -0.87 -12.71
N ALA A 216 17.34 -0.79 -11.72
CA ALA A 216 17.00 0.45 -11.04
C ALA A 216 18.23 1.04 -10.33
N ALA A 217 18.99 0.24 -9.60
CA ALA A 217 20.21 0.66 -8.91
C ALA A 217 21.27 1.23 -9.86
N ILE A 218 21.47 0.60 -11.03
CA ILE A 218 22.38 1.12 -12.06
C ILE A 218 21.91 2.50 -12.55
N HIS A 219 20.61 2.67 -12.71
CA HIS A 219 20.04 3.91 -13.26
C HIS A 219 19.97 5.04 -12.20
N GLN A 220 19.65 4.72 -10.95
CA GLN A 220 19.50 5.68 -9.85
C GLN A 220 20.84 6.02 -9.17
N GLY A 221 21.82 5.11 -9.23
CA GLY A 221 23.11 5.26 -8.56
C GLY A 221 23.11 4.84 -7.09
N PHE A 222 22.03 4.25 -6.60
CA PHE A 222 21.88 3.67 -5.25
C PHE A 222 20.88 2.50 -5.29
N ASP A 223 20.73 1.76 -4.19
CA ASP A 223 19.88 0.56 -4.11
C ASP A 223 19.15 0.47 -2.77
N MET A 224 17.84 0.57 -2.79
CA MET A 224 16.96 0.44 -1.62
C MET A 224 16.39 -0.98 -1.46
N SER A 225 16.84 -1.97 -2.24
CA SER A 225 16.27 -3.33 -2.20
C SER A 225 16.45 -4.03 -0.86
N ASN A 226 17.47 -3.68 -0.09
CA ASN A 226 17.74 -4.20 1.24
C ASN A 226 17.18 -3.33 2.38
N ALA A 227 16.53 -2.22 2.08
CA ALA A 227 15.94 -1.35 3.08
C ALA A 227 14.79 -2.06 3.82
N ALA A 228 14.64 -1.77 5.11
CA ALA A 228 13.50 -2.27 5.88
C ALA A 228 12.19 -1.75 5.28
N GLY A 229 11.24 -2.65 4.99
CA GLY A 229 9.99 -2.30 4.34
C GLY A 229 10.01 -2.31 2.80
N ALA A 230 11.16 -2.53 2.16
CA ALA A 230 11.25 -2.63 0.71
C ALA A 230 10.34 -3.74 0.13
N GLY A 231 10.20 -4.85 0.86
CA GLY A 231 9.33 -5.96 0.49
C GLY A 231 7.83 -5.73 0.73
N ALA A 232 7.47 -4.67 1.46
CA ALA A 232 6.07 -4.40 1.78
C ALA A 232 5.22 -4.25 0.51
N ALA A 233 3.99 -4.76 0.57
CA ALA A 233 3.04 -4.76 -0.55
C ALA A 233 3.61 -5.32 -1.87
N GLY A 234 4.43 -6.40 -1.77
CA GLY A 234 5.01 -7.05 -2.95
C GLY A 234 6.02 -6.19 -3.70
N GLY A 235 6.74 -5.35 -2.97
CA GLY A 235 7.78 -4.45 -3.46
C GLY A 235 7.29 -3.05 -3.83
N LEU A 236 6.05 -2.67 -3.53
CA LEU A 236 5.62 -1.27 -3.59
C LEU A 236 6.48 -0.39 -2.68
N GLY A 237 6.81 -0.88 -1.44
CA GLY A 237 7.71 -0.18 -0.54
C GLY A 237 9.05 0.16 -1.21
N TYR A 238 9.65 -0.79 -1.91
CA TYR A 238 10.87 -0.57 -2.70
C TYR A 238 10.69 0.53 -3.74
N ALA A 239 9.61 0.45 -4.54
CA ALA A 239 9.39 1.43 -5.60
C ALA A 239 9.25 2.87 -5.07
N PHE A 240 8.55 3.05 -3.96
CA PHE A 240 8.42 4.34 -3.33
C PHE A 240 9.76 4.87 -2.79
N MET A 241 10.55 4.03 -2.11
CA MET A 241 11.85 4.43 -1.58
C MET A 241 12.86 4.72 -2.71
N GLU A 242 12.94 3.85 -3.71
CA GLU A 242 13.92 3.95 -4.81
C GLU A 242 13.65 5.15 -5.74
N PHE A 243 12.36 5.43 -6.02
CA PHE A 243 11.99 6.41 -7.04
C PHE A 243 11.40 7.72 -6.50
N MET A 244 10.99 7.76 -5.23
CA MET A 244 10.31 8.92 -4.63
C MET A 244 10.92 9.39 -3.30
N ASP A 245 12.05 8.82 -2.88
CA ASP A 245 12.70 9.14 -1.60
C ASP A 245 11.75 8.99 -0.39
N ALA A 246 10.87 7.97 -0.42
CA ALA A 246 9.86 7.79 0.60
C ALA A 246 10.47 7.36 1.95
N GLU A 247 9.92 7.92 3.03
CA GLU A 247 10.26 7.54 4.40
C GLU A 247 9.30 6.45 4.91
N VAL A 248 9.82 5.49 5.67
CA VAL A 248 9.03 4.41 6.29
C VAL A 248 8.81 4.73 7.77
N VAL A 249 7.57 4.63 8.21
CA VAL A 249 7.17 4.76 9.61
C VAL A 249 6.36 3.54 10.04
N SER A 250 6.29 3.29 11.35
CA SER A 250 5.38 2.25 11.86
C SER A 250 3.94 2.54 11.43
N GLY A 251 3.23 1.52 11.01
CA GLY A 251 1.82 1.61 10.61
C GLY A 251 0.85 1.77 11.79
N ALA A 252 1.31 1.44 13.00
CA ALA A 252 0.53 1.46 14.23
C ALA A 252 0.86 2.66 15.12
#